data_016247634576e5ccc60368c0a3ce3acb
#
_entry.id   016247634576e5ccc60368c0a3ce3acb
#
_cell.length_a   1.000
_cell.length_b   1.000
_cell.length_c   1.000
_cell.angle_alpha   90.00
_cell.angle_beta   90.00
_cell.angle_gamma   90.00
#
_symmetry.space_group_name_H-M   'P 1'
#
loop_
_entity.id
_entity.type
_entity.pdbx_description
1 polymer ?
#
loop_
_entity_poly.entity_id
_entity_poly.type
_entity_poly.pdbx_seq_one_letter_code
_entity_poly.pdbx_strand_id
1 'polypeptide(L)'
;SILYEGKPVGTPDAGVFWRVIQQHGVVTLFTAPTAFRAIKKEDPRGELIGQYDLSKFRALYLAGERCDPDTIAWAGEKLGVPVVDHWWQTETGWPAAANCRGIEELPVKPGSATVAVPGYDIQVLDEAGTAVDADIIGNIVIKLPLPPGTLLTMWNNEHGYREHYLARYPGYYLTGDAGFLDGNGYLSIMSRIDDIINVAGHRL
;
A
#
# COMPACT_ATOMS: atom_id res chain seq x y z
N SER A 1 -21.08 4.89 2.08
CA SER A 1 -19.97 3.97 2.46
C SER A 1 -20.49 2.93 3.43
N ILE A 2 -19.88 1.74 3.39
CA ILE A 2 -20.20 0.62 4.28
C ILE A 2 -18.94 0.32 5.08
N LEU A 3 -19.07 0.29 6.39
CA LEU A 3 -18.03 -0.17 7.29
C LEU A 3 -18.40 -1.57 7.79
N TYR A 4 -17.56 -2.55 7.44
CA TYR A 4 -17.80 -3.94 7.84
C TYR A 4 -16.95 -4.30 9.07
N GLU A 5 -17.59 -4.68 10.15
CA GLU A 5 -16.96 -5.02 11.44
C GLU A 5 -16.53 -6.48 11.56
N GLY A 6 -16.87 -7.34 10.60
CA GLY A 6 -16.61 -8.77 10.68
C GLY A 6 -15.20 -9.17 10.22
N LYS A 7 -14.93 -10.46 10.37
CA LYS A 7 -13.70 -11.08 9.86
C LYS A 7 -13.88 -11.46 8.39
N PRO A 8 -12.80 -11.51 7.59
CA PRO A 8 -12.86 -11.93 6.19
C PRO A 8 -13.15 -13.42 6.00
N VAL A 9 -12.93 -14.24 7.04
CA VAL A 9 -13.13 -15.69 7.06
C VAL A 9 -13.75 -16.15 8.37
N GLY A 10 -14.36 -17.32 8.39
CA GLY A 10 -14.79 -18.02 9.59
C GLY A 10 -16.27 -17.90 9.96
N THR A 11 -17.01 -16.86 9.52
CA THR A 11 -18.44 -16.73 9.85
C THR A 11 -19.21 -15.99 8.77
N PRO A 12 -20.05 -16.67 7.99
CA PRO A 12 -20.23 -18.13 7.99
C PRO A 12 -19.05 -18.86 7.32
N ASP A 13 -18.38 -18.22 6.37
CA ASP A 13 -17.29 -18.76 5.55
C ASP A 13 -16.45 -17.64 4.92
N ALA A 14 -15.55 -17.98 4.00
CA ALA A 14 -14.70 -17.00 3.28
C ALA A 14 -15.45 -16.20 2.19
N GLY A 15 -16.73 -16.43 1.99
CA GLY A 15 -17.58 -15.70 1.04
C GLY A 15 -18.22 -14.43 1.60
N VAL A 16 -17.95 -14.09 2.86
CA VAL A 16 -18.63 -12.98 3.54
C VAL A 16 -18.46 -11.63 2.84
N PHE A 17 -17.30 -11.32 2.29
CA PHE A 17 -17.07 -10.07 1.54
C PHE A 17 -17.92 -10.03 0.27
N TRP A 18 -18.02 -11.15 -0.44
CA TRP A 18 -18.82 -11.27 -1.66
C TRP A 18 -20.32 -11.09 -1.38
N ARG A 19 -20.79 -11.64 -0.27
CA ARG A 19 -22.16 -11.42 0.21
C ARG A 19 -22.44 -9.95 0.50
N VAL A 20 -21.54 -9.25 1.20
CA VAL A 20 -21.67 -7.80 1.49
C VAL A 20 -21.66 -6.99 0.20
N ILE A 21 -20.77 -7.32 -0.74
CA ILE A 21 -20.70 -6.66 -2.04
C ILE A 21 -22.01 -6.79 -2.80
N GLN A 22 -22.55 -8.02 -2.92
CA GLN A 22 -23.82 -8.27 -3.58
C GLN A 22 -24.97 -7.57 -2.87
N GLN A 23 -25.10 -7.75 -1.56
CA GLN A 23 -26.22 -7.24 -0.75
C GLN A 23 -26.36 -5.73 -0.84
N HIS A 24 -25.25 -5.01 -0.90
CA HIS A 24 -25.22 -3.56 -0.87
C HIS A 24 -24.82 -2.91 -2.20
N GLY A 25 -24.56 -3.70 -3.24
CA GLY A 25 -24.14 -3.21 -4.54
C GLY A 25 -22.82 -2.42 -4.46
N VAL A 26 -21.86 -2.94 -3.68
CA VAL A 26 -20.55 -2.29 -3.47
C VAL A 26 -19.79 -2.20 -4.79
N VAL A 27 -19.32 -1.00 -5.09
CA VAL A 27 -18.55 -0.73 -6.32
C VAL A 27 -17.06 -0.93 -6.10
N THR A 28 -16.55 -0.57 -4.92
CA THR A 28 -15.15 -0.70 -4.55
C THR A 28 -15.00 -1.27 -3.15
N LEU A 29 -14.04 -2.16 -2.96
CA LEU A 29 -13.64 -2.66 -1.64
C LEU A 29 -12.24 -2.14 -1.31
N PHE A 30 -12.08 -1.62 -0.10
CA PHE A 30 -10.80 -1.28 0.49
C PHE A 30 -10.54 -2.18 1.70
N THR A 31 -9.41 -2.89 1.70
CA THR A 31 -9.05 -3.80 2.80
C THR A 31 -7.53 -4.05 2.86
N ALA A 32 -7.10 -4.91 3.78
CA ALA A 32 -5.69 -5.29 3.91
C ALA A 32 -5.36 -6.56 3.11
N PRO A 33 -4.12 -6.71 2.61
CA PRO A 33 -3.64 -7.94 1.97
C PRO A 33 -3.82 -9.21 2.82
N THR A 34 -3.66 -9.12 4.14
CA THR A 34 -3.92 -10.23 5.07
C THR A 34 -5.32 -10.80 4.95
N ALA A 35 -6.34 -9.97 4.70
CA ALA A 35 -7.71 -10.45 4.49
C ALA A 35 -7.80 -11.34 3.25
N PHE A 36 -7.17 -10.92 2.15
CA PHE A 36 -7.14 -11.68 0.89
C PHE A 36 -6.31 -12.94 0.97
N ARG A 37 -5.17 -12.92 1.68
CA ARG A 37 -4.41 -14.13 1.98
C ARG A 37 -5.23 -15.15 2.78
N ALA A 38 -6.00 -14.69 3.78
CA ALA A 38 -6.89 -15.54 4.56
C ALA A 38 -8.00 -16.15 3.69
N ILE A 39 -8.66 -15.35 2.85
CA ILE A 39 -9.70 -15.83 1.92
C ILE A 39 -9.11 -16.85 0.94
N LYS A 40 -7.97 -16.53 0.29
CA LYS A 40 -7.28 -17.42 -0.64
C LYS A 40 -6.92 -18.76 -0.01
N LYS A 41 -6.50 -18.74 1.27
CA LYS A 41 -6.17 -19.97 2.01
C LYS A 41 -7.39 -20.87 2.21
N GLU A 42 -8.55 -20.29 2.53
CA GLU A 42 -9.80 -21.04 2.75
C GLU A 42 -10.52 -21.42 1.45
N ASP A 43 -10.44 -20.56 0.43
CA ASP A 43 -11.07 -20.76 -0.88
C ASP A 43 -10.04 -20.51 -2.02
N PRO A 44 -9.02 -21.36 -2.18
CA PRO A 44 -7.95 -21.12 -3.15
C PRO A 44 -8.43 -21.13 -4.61
N ARG A 45 -9.55 -21.80 -4.89
CA ARG A 45 -10.16 -21.84 -6.22
C ARG A 45 -11.12 -20.69 -6.49
N GLY A 46 -11.51 -19.93 -5.46
CA GLY A 46 -12.47 -18.83 -5.56
C GLY A 46 -13.90 -19.30 -5.83
N GLU A 47 -14.25 -20.51 -5.39
CA GLU A 47 -15.58 -21.10 -5.64
C GLU A 47 -16.71 -20.30 -4.97
N LEU A 48 -16.42 -19.70 -3.81
CA LEU A 48 -17.39 -18.86 -3.13
C LEU A 48 -17.67 -17.54 -3.86
N ILE A 49 -16.71 -17.02 -4.61
CA ILE A 49 -16.89 -15.81 -5.42
C ILE A 49 -18.03 -15.99 -6.44
N GLY A 50 -18.04 -17.15 -7.11
CA GLY A 50 -19.04 -17.48 -8.12
C GLY A 50 -20.48 -17.65 -7.62
N GLN A 51 -20.68 -17.66 -6.30
CA GLN A 51 -22.01 -17.81 -5.67
C GLN A 51 -22.73 -16.46 -5.51
N TYR A 52 -22.05 -15.34 -5.80
CA TYR A 52 -22.55 -14.00 -5.56
C TYR A 52 -22.53 -13.14 -6.84
N ASP A 53 -23.51 -12.26 -6.97
CA ASP A 53 -23.52 -11.25 -8.05
C ASP A 53 -22.59 -10.08 -7.73
N LEU A 54 -21.44 -10.07 -8.39
CA LEU A 54 -20.44 -9.00 -8.28
C LEU A 54 -20.47 -8.04 -9.48
N SER A 55 -21.54 -8.03 -10.28
CA SER A 55 -21.64 -7.26 -11.53
C SER A 55 -21.42 -5.75 -11.37
N LYS A 56 -21.66 -5.20 -10.16
CA LYS A 56 -21.42 -3.79 -9.85
C LYS A 56 -20.00 -3.51 -9.32
N PHE A 57 -19.27 -4.56 -8.94
CA PHE A 57 -17.92 -4.40 -8.39
C PHE A 57 -16.93 -3.99 -9.47
N ARG A 58 -16.07 -3.00 -9.20
CA ARG A 58 -15.19 -2.38 -10.20
C ARG A 58 -13.71 -2.39 -9.84
N ALA A 59 -13.38 -2.41 -8.55
CA ALA A 59 -11.99 -2.40 -8.11
C ALA A 59 -11.82 -2.87 -6.67
N LEU A 60 -10.71 -3.54 -6.43
CA LEU A 60 -10.20 -3.87 -5.10
C LEU A 60 -9.00 -2.97 -4.80
N TYR A 61 -9.02 -2.31 -3.65
CA TYR A 61 -7.90 -1.52 -3.13
C TYR A 61 -7.31 -2.20 -1.90
N LEU A 62 -5.99 -2.40 -1.90
CA LEU A 62 -5.25 -3.04 -0.83
C LEU A 62 -4.24 -2.06 -0.23
N ALA A 63 -4.12 -2.03 1.10
CA ALA A 63 -3.10 -1.27 1.81
C ALA A 63 -2.88 -1.78 3.24
N GLY A 64 -1.87 -1.20 3.91
CA GLY A 64 -1.54 -1.46 5.31
C GLY A 64 -0.33 -2.37 5.49
N GLU A 65 0.01 -3.15 4.48
CA GLU A 65 1.21 -3.96 4.40
C GLU A 65 1.50 -4.27 2.92
N ARG A 66 2.72 -4.71 2.63
CA ARG A 66 3.06 -5.14 1.28
C ARG A 66 2.15 -6.28 0.82
N CYS A 67 1.52 -6.09 -0.32
CA CYS A 67 0.78 -7.17 -0.97
C CYS A 67 1.72 -7.99 -1.85
N ASP A 68 1.80 -9.30 -1.57
CA ASP A 68 2.61 -10.19 -2.39
C ASP A 68 2.00 -10.36 -3.79
N PRO A 69 2.86 -10.50 -4.83
CA PRO A 69 2.40 -10.60 -6.22
C PRO A 69 1.42 -11.74 -6.48
N ASP A 70 1.58 -12.86 -5.77
CA ASP A 70 0.74 -14.04 -5.92
C ASP A 70 -0.69 -13.82 -5.39
N THR A 71 -0.84 -13.06 -4.32
CA THR A 71 -2.16 -12.65 -3.80
C THR A 71 -2.84 -11.64 -4.75
N ILE A 72 -2.10 -10.68 -5.29
CA ILE A 72 -2.63 -9.71 -6.28
C ILE A 72 -3.10 -10.44 -7.54
N ALA A 73 -2.27 -11.34 -8.08
CA ALA A 73 -2.59 -12.09 -9.29
C ALA A 73 -3.84 -12.96 -9.09
N TRP A 74 -3.90 -13.71 -7.98
CA TRP A 74 -5.04 -14.53 -7.62
C TRP A 74 -6.32 -13.69 -7.49
N ALA A 75 -6.28 -12.59 -6.76
CA ALA A 75 -7.44 -11.73 -6.58
C ALA A 75 -7.92 -11.13 -7.91
N GLY A 76 -7.01 -10.64 -8.74
CA GLY A 76 -7.33 -10.10 -10.06
C GLY A 76 -7.96 -11.14 -10.98
N GLU A 77 -7.39 -12.37 -11.02
CA GLU A 77 -7.94 -13.48 -11.81
C GLU A 77 -9.37 -13.85 -11.35
N LYS A 78 -9.55 -14.01 -10.03
CA LYS A 78 -10.82 -14.51 -9.50
C LYS A 78 -11.94 -13.46 -9.49
N LEU A 79 -11.60 -12.20 -9.31
CA LEU A 79 -12.58 -11.10 -9.27
C LEU A 79 -12.84 -10.47 -10.64
N GLY A 80 -11.92 -10.63 -11.60
CA GLY A 80 -12.04 -10.02 -12.92
C GLY A 80 -12.02 -8.48 -12.90
N VAL A 81 -11.48 -7.88 -11.85
CA VAL A 81 -11.36 -6.42 -11.68
C VAL A 81 -9.93 -6.03 -11.31
N PRO A 82 -9.52 -4.78 -11.55
CA PRO A 82 -8.22 -4.30 -11.10
C PRO A 82 -8.05 -4.43 -9.59
N VAL A 83 -6.88 -4.94 -9.19
CA VAL A 83 -6.43 -4.98 -7.79
C VAL A 83 -5.34 -3.93 -7.64
N VAL A 84 -5.62 -2.90 -6.88
CA VAL A 84 -4.75 -1.73 -6.72
C VAL A 84 -4.10 -1.80 -5.34
N ASP A 85 -2.79 -2.09 -5.34
CA ASP A 85 -1.98 -1.88 -4.15
C ASP A 85 -1.62 -0.41 -4.05
N HIS A 86 -1.61 0.15 -2.84
CA HIS A 86 -1.23 1.53 -2.61
C HIS A 86 -0.55 1.69 -1.26
N TRP A 87 0.32 2.69 -1.18
CA TRP A 87 1.11 2.95 0.01
C TRP A 87 0.75 4.27 0.65
N TRP A 88 0.58 4.22 1.95
CA TRP A 88 0.34 5.36 2.81
C TRP A 88 0.83 5.08 4.23
N GLN A 89 0.91 6.12 5.02
CA GLN A 89 1.21 6.07 6.44
C GLN A 89 0.17 6.88 7.19
N THR A 90 0.01 6.63 8.49
CA THR A 90 -0.83 7.48 9.36
C THR A 90 -0.43 8.95 9.22
N GLU A 91 0.87 9.20 9.11
CA GLU A 91 1.48 10.51 8.95
C GLU A 91 1.13 11.19 7.62
N THR A 92 0.94 10.44 6.57
CA THR A 92 0.52 11.02 5.28
C THR A 92 -0.98 11.30 5.23
N GLY A 93 -1.78 10.65 6.09
CA GLY A 93 -3.25 10.81 6.19
C GLY A 93 -4.04 10.35 4.97
N TRP A 94 -3.34 9.95 3.91
CA TRP A 94 -3.87 9.69 2.57
C TRP A 94 -2.80 8.94 1.76
N PRO A 95 -3.14 8.15 0.72
CA PRO A 95 -2.16 7.48 -0.11
C PRO A 95 -1.11 8.43 -0.69
N ALA A 96 0.16 8.13 -0.43
CA ALA A 96 1.29 8.86 -1.01
C ALA A 96 1.73 8.27 -2.35
N ALA A 97 1.52 6.96 -2.56
CA ALA A 97 1.68 6.30 -3.85
C ALA A 97 0.45 5.43 -4.14
N ALA A 98 -0.11 5.54 -5.34
CA ALA A 98 -1.30 4.80 -5.76
C ALA A 98 -1.50 4.87 -7.28
N ASN A 99 -2.34 3.98 -7.82
CA ASN A 99 -2.91 4.12 -9.15
C ASN A 99 -4.12 5.07 -9.08
N CYS A 100 -3.93 6.32 -9.44
CA CYS A 100 -4.97 7.35 -9.41
C CYS A 100 -5.92 7.23 -10.63
N ARG A 101 -6.65 6.13 -10.73
CA ARG A 101 -7.49 5.73 -11.86
C ARG A 101 -8.51 6.80 -12.31
N GLY A 102 -8.86 7.74 -11.43
CA GLY A 102 -9.70 8.89 -11.78
C GLY A 102 -8.98 9.98 -12.58
N ILE A 103 -7.66 9.95 -12.62
CA ILE A 103 -6.79 10.86 -13.38
C ILE A 103 -6.26 10.13 -14.61
N GLU A 104 -5.56 9.02 -14.38
CA GLU A 104 -4.98 8.16 -15.40
C GLU A 104 -4.94 6.73 -14.87
N GLU A 105 -5.39 5.77 -15.68
CA GLU A 105 -5.29 4.35 -15.33
C GLU A 105 -3.95 3.80 -15.81
N LEU A 106 -3.06 3.59 -14.85
CA LEU A 106 -1.73 3.02 -15.10
C LEU A 106 -1.76 1.49 -15.02
N PRO A 107 -0.90 0.78 -15.77
CA PRO A 107 -0.75 -0.67 -15.63
C PRO A 107 -0.43 -1.07 -14.19
N VAL A 108 -1.11 -2.09 -13.67
CA VAL A 108 -0.80 -2.65 -12.36
C VAL A 108 0.46 -3.50 -12.47
N LYS A 109 1.49 -3.17 -11.68
CA LYS A 109 2.68 -4.00 -11.50
C LYS A 109 2.60 -4.69 -10.15
N PRO A 110 2.48 -6.02 -10.08
CA PRO A 110 2.40 -6.75 -8.82
C PRO A 110 3.59 -6.44 -7.89
N GLY A 111 3.30 -6.11 -6.63
CA GLY A 111 4.30 -5.74 -5.63
C GLY A 111 4.71 -4.26 -5.65
N SER A 112 4.08 -3.44 -6.49
CA SER A 112 4.28 -1.99 -6.51
C SER A 112 3.01 -1.24 -6.10
N ALA A 113 3.20 -0.18 -5.32
CA ALA A 113 2.16 0.78 -4.98
C ALA A 113 1.87 1.79 -6.11
N THR A 114 2.34 1.54 -7.30
CA THR A 114 2.26 2.37 -8.50
C THR A 114 3.16 3.61 -8.37
N VAL A 115 2.66 4.81 -8.61
CA VAL A 115 3.47 6.05 -8.63
C VAL A 115 3.05 7.02 -7.53
N ALA A 116 3.89 8.01 -7.26
CA ALA A 116 3.53 9.10 -6.35
C ALA A 116 2.22 9.76 -6.80
N VAL A 117 1.30 9.97 -5.85
CA VAL A 117 0.07 10.73 -6.16
C VAL A 117 0.36 12.23 -6.24
N PRO A 118 -0.47 13.01 -6.95
CA PRO A 118 -0.27 14.45 -7.05
C PRO A 118 -0.08 15.13 -5.69
N GLY A 119 0.99 15.90 -5.56
CA GLY A 119 1.38 16.60 -4.33
C GLY A 119 2.52 15.92 -3.57
N TYR A 120 2.84 14.67 -3.85
CA TYR A 120 3.99 13.97 -3.27
C TYR A 120 5.15 13.86 -4.27
N ASP A 121 6.37 14.19 -3.84
CA ASP A 121 7.62 13.96 -4.56
C ASP A 121 8.40 12.88 -3.79
N ILE A 122 8.17 11.62 -4.17
CA ILE A 122 8.79 10.46 -3.52
C ILE A 122 10.14 10.20 -4.17
N GLN A 123 11.16 10.06 -3.35
CA GLN A 123 12.52 9.75 -3.77
C GLN A 123 13.09 8.61 -2.93
N VAL A 124 14.15 8.00 -3.42
CA VAL A 124 14.90 6.97 -2.70
C VAL A 124 16.33 7.42 -2.54
N LEU A 125 16.80 7.47 -1.30
CA LEU A 125 18.14 7.95 -0.96
C LEU A 125 18.98 6.84 -0.34
N ASP A 126 20.30 6.92 -0.56
CA ASP A 126 21.28 6.14 0.19
C ASP A 126 21.47 6.68 1.62
N GLU A 127 22.37 6.05 2.38
CA GLU A 127 22.69 6.45 3.75
C GLU A 127 23.34 7.85 3.82
N ALA A 128 23.98 8.29 2.74
CA ALA A 128 24.61 9.61 2.64
C ALA A 128 23.62 10.72 2.24
N GLY A 129 22.37 10.36 1.89
CA GLY A 129 21.35 11.30 1.43
C GLY A 129 21.43 11.62 -0.06
N THR A 130 22.12 10.80 -0.84
CA THR A 130 22.19 10.91 -2.28
C THR A 130 21.11 10.07 -2.94
N ALA A 131 20.44 10.60 -3.96
CA ALA A 131 19.46 9.84 -4.74
C ALA A 131 20.13 8.63 -5.41
N VAL A 132 19.50 7.46 -5.29
CA VAL A 132 19.98 6.23 -5.93
C VAL A 132 19.39 6.07 -7.32
N ASP A 133 20.03 5.24 -8.14
CA ASP A 133 19.53 4.87 -9.46
C ASP A 133 18.27 3.99 -9.35
N ALA A 134 17.55 3.85 -10.47
CA ALA A 134 16.37 2.98 -10.55
C ALA A 134 16.72 1.54 -10.13
N ASP A 135 15.76 0.87 -9.51
CA ASP A 135 15.83 -0.50 -9.01
C ASP A 135 16.85 -0.72 -7.86
N ILE A 136 17.45 0.34 -7.32
CA ILE A 136 18.34 0.27 -6.16
C ILE A 136 17.54 0.54 -4.89
N ILE A 137 17.65 -0.37 -3.94
CA ILE A 137 16.99 -0.25 -2.63
C ILE A 137 17.69 0.82 -1.79
N GLY A 138 16.89 1.73 -1.23
CA GLY A 138 17.35 2.77 -0.30
C GLY A 138 16.25 3.21 0.64
N ASN A 139 16.47 4.32 1.32
CA ASN A 139 15.50 4.92 2.22
C ASN A 139 14.48 5.72 1.42
N ILE A 140 13.19 5.36 1.56
CA ILE A 140 12.10 6.10 0.93
C ILE A 140 11.90 7.41 1.68
N VAL A 141 11.91 8.50 0.97
CA VAL A 141 11.71 9.85 1.50
C VAL A 141 10.70 10.62 0.66
N ILE A 142 10.10 11.64 1.25
CA ILE A 142 9.21 12.56 0.53
C ILE A 142 9.83 13.96 0.59
N LYS A 143 10.08 14.56 -0.57
CA LYS A 143 10.64 15.91 -0.66
C LYS A 143 9.67 16.94 -0.11
N LEU A 144 10.20 17.87 0.68
CA LEU A 144 9.42 18.96 1.24
C LEU A 144 9.14 20.08 0.21
N PRO A 145 8.00 20.79 0.32
CA PRO A 145 6.99 20.69 1.40
C PRO A 145 6.06 19.50 1.20
N LEU A 146 5.58 18.92 2.29
CA LEU A 146 4.53 17.91 2.25
C LEU A 146 3.18 18.54 1.82
N PRO A 147 2.31 17.79 1.14
CA PRO A 147 0.98 18.30 0.76
C PRO A 147 0.08 18.52 2.00
N PRO A 148 -0.97 19.34 1.88
CA PRO A 148 -1.95 19.52 2.94
C PRO A 148 -2.58 18.19 3.40
N GLY A 149 -2.84 18.07 4.70
CA GLY A 149 -3.42 16.86 5.30
C GLY A 149 -2.40 15.88 5.86
N THR A 150 -1.11 16.10 5.63
CA THR A 150 -0.03 15.32 6.26
C THR A 150 0.24 15.76 7.69
N LEU A 151 0.98 14.95 8.44
CA LEU A 151 1.40 15.25 9.82
C LEU A 151 2.13 16.59 9.90
N LEU A 152 1.59 17.50 10.69
CA LEU A 152 2.19 18.82 10.92
C LEU A 152 3.15 18.82 12.10
N THR A 153 2.86 18.02 13.12
CA THR A 153 3.64 17.90 14.36
C THR A 153 3.17 16.71 15.19
N MET A 154 3.92 16.32 16.19
CA MET A 154 3.50 15.36 17.21
C MET A 154 2.91 16.12 18.42
N TRP A 155 1.86 15.56 19.01
CA TRP A 155 1.21 16.16 20.17
C TRP A 155 2.21 16.42 21.32
N ASN A 156 2.32 17.69 21.72
CA ASN A 156 3.26 18.15 22.75
C ASN A 156 4.73 17.72 22.55
N ASN A 157 5.14 17.39 21.32
CA ASN A 157 6.50 16.91 21.03
C ASN A 157 6.96 17.33 19.61
N GLU A 158 6.99 18.65 19.36
CA GLU A 158 7.49 19.16 18.08
C GLU A 158 8.98 18.83 17.87
N HIS A 159 9.77 18.81 18.93
CA HIS A 159 11.18 18.43 18.84
C HIS A 159 11.33 16.99 18.33
N GLY A 160 10.58 16.05 18.91
CA GLY A 160 10.57 14.66 18.43
C GLY A 160 10.10 14.51 16.99
N TYR A 161 9.10 15.31 16.57
CA TYR A 161 8.69 15.32 15.16
C TYR A 161 9.85 15.71 14.24
N ARG A 162 10.54 16.80 14.54
CA ARG A 162 11.68 17.26 13.74
C ARG A 162 12.82 16.25 13.74
N GLU A 163 13.14 15.70 14.89
CA GLU A 163 14.22 14.72 15.05
C GLU A 163 13.95 13.43 14.28
N HIS A 164 12.75 12.86 14.40
CA HIS A 164 12.43 11.56 13.79
C HIS A 164 12.21 11.64 12.29
N TYR A 165 11.57 12.72 11.81
CA TYR A 165 11.10 12.77 10.42
C TYR A 165 11.89 13.73 9.53
N LEU A 166 12.55 14.76 10.08
CA LEU A 166 13.12 15.83 9.25
C LEU A 166 14.64 16.02 9.42
N ALA A 167 15.25 15.46 10.47
CA ALA A 167 16.66 15.76 10.77
C ALA A 167 17.64 14.97 9.92
N ARG A 168 17.31 13.71 9.57
CA ARG A 168 18.25 12.81 8.91
C ARG A 168 18.63 13.26 7.51
N TYR A 169 17.66 13.68 6.72
CA TYR A 169 17.84 14.12 5.34
C TYR A 169 17.27 15.53 5.17
N PRO A 170 18.10 16.59 5.25
CA PRO A 170 17.62 17.98 5.12
C PRO A 170 16.85 18.20 3.81
N GLY A 171 15.63 18.76 3.91
CA GLY A 171 14.75 18.98 2.77
C GLY A 171 13.82 17.80 2.45
N TYR A 172 13.86 16.73 3.23
CA TYR A 172 13.01 15.56 3.07
C TYR A 172 12.31 15.15 4.37
N TYR A 173 11.16 14.52 4.22
CA TYR A 173 10.48 13.76 5.25
C TYR A 173 10.93 12.29 5.15
N LEU A 174 11.44 11.73 6.23
CA LEU A 174 11.84 10.33 6.32
C LEU A 174 10.62 9.47 6.62
N THR A 175 10.29 8.53 5.75
CA THR A 175 9.11 7.66 5.91
C THR A 175 9.34 6.49 6.88
N GLY A 176 10.58 6.11 7.11
CA GLY A 176 10.93 4.90 7.86
C GLY A 176 10.72 3.61 7.07
N ASP A 177 10.42 3.70 5.78
CA ASP A 177 10.32 2.57 4.86
C ASP A 177 11.54 2.51 3.94
N ALA A 178 11.95 1.30 3.57
CA ALA A 178 12.95 1.02 2.54
C ALA A 178 12.30 0.41 1.30
N GLY A 179 12.82 0.77 0.12
CA GLY A 179 12.29 0.29 -1.15
C GLY A 179 13.03 0.88 -2.32
N PHE A 180 12.45 0.80 -3.50
CA PHE A 180 13.03 1.35 -4.73
C PHE A 180 11.96 1.92 -5.66
N LEU A 181 12.40 2.79 -6.56
CA LEU A 181 11.64 3.22 -7.74
C LEU A 181 12.21 2.50 -8.96
N ASP A 182 11.33 1.94 -9.80
CA ASP A 182 11.78 1.41 -11.10
C ASP A 182 11.99 2.53 -12.13
N GLY A 183 12.53 2.18 -13.31
CA GLY A 183 12.79 3.13 -14.38
C GLY A 183 11.56 3.88 -14.93
N ASN A 184 10.35 3.51 -14.52
CA ASN A 184 9.10 4.19 -14.85
C ASN A 184 8.49 4.94 -13.64
N GLY A 185 9.23 5.03 -12.52
CA GLY A 185 8.77 5.71 -11.30
C GLY A 185 7.80 4.90 -10.44
N TYR A 186 7.67 3.60 -10.66
CA TYR A 186 6.83 2.74 -9.83
C TYR A 186 7.53 2.40 -8.51
N LEU A 187 6.85 2.70 -7.41
CA LEU A 187 7.35 2.49 -6.05
C LEU A 187 7.09 1.06 -5.58
N SER A 188 8.13 0.39 -5.12
CA SER A 188 8.06 -0.90 -4.43
C SER A 188 8.58 -0.76 -3.01
N ILE A 189 7.73 -1.07 -2.02
CA ILE A 189 8.08 -1.09 -0.60
C ILE A 189 8.66 -2.46 -0.25
N MET A 190 9.82 -2.51 0.39
CA MET A 190 10.50 -3.76 0.73
C MET A 190 10.37 -4.11 2.21
N SER A 191 10.61 -3.14 3.10
CA SER A 191 10.60 -3.35 4.55
C SER A 191 10.48 -2.02 5.29
N ARG A 192 10.25 -2.07 6.61
CA ARG A 192 10.54 -0.97 7.50
C ARG A 192 12.06 -0.88 7.73
N ILE A 193 12.59 0.33 7.84
CA ILE A 193 14.01 0.55 8.15
C ILE A 193 14.34 -0.02 9.54
N ASP A 194 13.38 0.10 10.48
CA ASP A 194 13.53 -0.35 11.86
C ASP A 194 13.47 -1.89 11.99
N ASP A 195 12.86 -2.57 11.03
CA ASP A 195 12.71 -4.04 10.99
C ASP A 195 13.93 -4.74 10.37
N ILE A 196 14.93 -3.97 9.91
CA ILE A 196 16.13 -4.54 9.31
C ILE A 196 17.01 -5.13 10.40
N ILE A 197 17.00 -6.44 10.52
CA ILE A 197 17.86 -7.18 11.43
C ILE A 197 19.27 -7.23 10.84
N ASN A 198 20.24 -6.62 11.52
CA ASN A 198 21.65 -6.77 11.19
C ASN A 198 22.13 -8.15 11.64
N VAL A 199 22.28 -9.09 10.72
CA VAL A 199 22.88 -10.41 10.97
C VAL A 199 24.32 -10.38 10.50
N ALA A 200 25.27 -10.41 11.42
CA ALA A 200 26.70 -10.52 11.17
C ALA A 200 27.27 -9.46 10.17
N GLY A 201 26.76 -8.23 10.22
CA GLY A 201 27.21 -7.15 9.33
C GLY A 201 26.56 -7.13 7.94
N HIS A 202 25.66 -8.06 7.67
CA HIS A 202 24.81 -8.02 6.47
C HIS A 202 23.41 -7.54 6.82
N ARG A 203 22.94 -6.55 6.07
CA ARG A 203 21.60 -5.99 6.15
C ARG A 203 20.67 -6.95 5.37
N LEU A 204 19.77 -7.65 6.07
CA LEU A 204 18.76 -8.54 5.51
C LEU A 204 17.40 -7.86 5.54
#